data_1c3f7155c4fac27cb66b32487a8812df
#
_entry.id   1c3f7155c4fac27cb66b32487a8812df
#
_cell.length_a   1.000
_cell.length_b   1.000
_cell.length_c   1.000
_cell.angle_alpha   90.00
_cell.angle_beta   90.00
_cell.angle_gamma   90.00
#
_symmetry.space_group_name_H-M   'P 1'
#
loop_
_entity.id
_entity.type
_entity.pdbx_description
1 polymer ?
#
loop_
_entity_poly.entity_id
_entity_poly.type
_entity_poly.pdbx_seq_one_letter_code
_entity_poly.pdbx_strand_id
1 'polypeptide(L)'
;MTPAQFVNTLKAAKFDHVFNPYSDRCEVHDLDDAPNLRATALLKVLKAAARTEVDAFWIGRDLGYRGGRRTGLALTDDVHLCTHATRWDLHVERATAGPIVAERTAAVIWTMLSQVPAPIFLWNVFPFHPHETDDPFTNRAHTRREQTAGEEFLAELIRMLRPRRLVAIGNDAAQVARRFAGGVEVIHVRHPSYGGQRDFLRQIERLYDLRPEAGSTRTVGRAGG
;
A
#
# COMPACT_ATOMS: atom_id res chain seq x y z
N MET A 1 6.67 20.40 3.05
CA MET A 1 5.30 20.19 3.63
C MET A 1 5.41 19.32 4.86
N THR A 2 4.59 19.52 5.90
CA THR A 2 4.53 18.63 7.08
C THR A 2 3.59 17.45 6.82
N PRO A 3 3.69 16.33 7.59
CA PRO A 3 2.73 15.22 7.48
C PRO A 3 1.26 15.64 7.59
N ALA A 4 0.95 16.58 8.49
CA ALA A 4 -0.43 17.07 8.65
C ALA A 4 -0.91 17.88 7.43
N GLN A 5 -0.07 18.75 6.89
CA GLN A 5 -0.39 19.49 5.67
C GLN A 5 -0.59 18.54 4.49
N PHE A 6 0.24 17.51 4.36
CA PHE A 6 0.12 16.50 3.32
C PHE A 6 -1.22 15.76 3.38
N VAL A 7 -1.61 15.27 4.55
CA VAL A 7 -2.92 14.60 4.73
C VAL A 7 -4.08 15.56 4.44
N ASN A 8 -3.99 16.84 4.83
CA ASN A 8 -5.01 17.84 4.51
C ASN A 8 -5.12 18.09 3.01
N THR A 9 -4.00 18.10 2.27
CA THR A 9 -4.02 18.20 0.80
C THR A 9 -4.69 16.99 0.16
N LEU A 10 -4.43 15.77 0.66
CA LEU A 10 -5.13 14.57 0.21
C LEU A 10 -6.65 14.65 0.48
N LYS A 11 -7.06 15.09 1.67
CA LYS A 11 -8.49 15.25 2.02
C LYS A 11 -9.21 16.24 1.09
N ALA A 12 -8.53 17.28 0.65
CA ALA A 12 -9.12 18.31 -0.22
C ALA A 12 -9.23 17.91 -1.69
N ALA A 13 -8.50 16.88 -2.12
CA ALA A 13 -8.47 16.44 -3.52
C ALA A 13 -9.80 15.82 -3.95
N LYS A 14 -10.30 16.22 -5.14
CA LYS A 14 -11.56 15.75 -5.73
C LYS A 14 -11.36 15.36 -7.20
N PHE A 15 -11.86 14.19 -7.56
CA PHE A 15 -11.84 13.66 -8.92
C PHE A 15 -13.17 12.97 -9.21
N ASP A 16 -13.59 12.97 -10.46
CA ASP A 16 -14.81 12.28 -10.89
C ASP A 16 -14.60 10.76 -10.87
N HIS A 17 -15.57 10.01 -10.35
CA HIS A 17 -15.53 8.54 -10.25
C HIS A 17 -14.30 8.02 -9.49
N VAL A 18 -13.92 8.74 -8.45
CA VAL A 18 -12.82 8.40 -7.54
C VAL A 18 -13.30 8.54 -6.10
N PHE A 19 -13.15 7.49 -5.33
CA PHE A 19 -13.37 7.53 -3.90
C PHE A 19 -12.09 8.00 -3.18
N ASN A 20 -12.19 9.10 -2.46
CA ASN A 20 -11.13 9.60 -1.60
C ASN A 20 -11.30 9.06 -0.19
N PRO A 21 -10.52 8.07 0.26
CA PRO A 21 -10.71 7.44 1.56
C PRO A 21 -10.54 8.39 2.75
N TYR A 22 -9.95 9.56 2.53
CA TYR A 22 -9.65 10.54 3.58
C TYR A 22 -10.75 11.61 3.73
N SER A 23 -11.71 11.68 2.80
CA SER A 23 -12.83 12.64 2.84
C SER A 23 -14.17 12.00 2.55
N ASP A 24 -14.21 10.89 1.83
CA ASP A 24 -15.46 10.28 1.39
C ASP A 24 -15.87 9.12 2.31
N ARG A 25 -17.16 8.97 2.53
CA ARG A 25 -17.75 7.90 3.31
C ARG A 25 -18.54 6.94 2.41
N CYS A 26 -18.34 5.66 2.59
CA CYS A 26 -19.11 4.60 1.95
C CYS A 26 -20.30 4.20 2.86
N GLU A 27 -21.53 4.42 2.40
CA GLU A 27 -22.72 4.11 3.20
C GLU A 27 -22.88 2.60 3.49
N VAL A 28 -22.28 1.74 2.67
CA VAL A 28 -22.41 0.28 2.79
C VAL A 28 -21.46 -0.32 3.82
N HIS A 29 -20.25 0.24 3.94
CA HIS A 29 -19.18 -0.43 4.70
C HIS A 29 -18.56 0.42 5.80
N ASP A 30 -18.70 1.73 5.74
CA ASP A 30 -17.95 2.62 6.61
C ASP A 30 -18.67 2.92 7.93
N LEU A 31 -17.89 3.06 8.99
CA LEU A 31 -18.31 3.70 10.22
C LEU A 31 -18.58 5.20 9.95
N ASP A 32 -19.34 5.86 10.81
CA ASP A 32 -19.68 7.27 10.62
C ASP A 32 -18.45 8.19 10.50
N ASP A 33 -17.41 7.91 11.28
CA ASP A 33 -16.14 8.67 11.29
C ASP A 33 -15.04 8.08 10.42
N ALA A 34 -15.36 7.16 9.51
CA ALA A 34 -14.39 6.42 8.69
C ALA A 34 -13.36 7.30 7.96
N PRO A 35 -13.72 8.41 7.31
CA PRO A 35 -12.74 9.28 6.65
C PRO A 35 -11.68 9.83 7.62
N ASN A 36 -12.08 10.23 8.83
CA ASN A 36 -11.15 10.73 9.83
C ASN A 36 -10.29 9.62 10.43
N LEU A 37 -10.84 8.42 10.63
CA LEU A 37 -10.07 7.26 11.07
C LEU A 37 -8.96 6.92 10.08
N ARG A 38 -9.26 6.89 8.77
CA ARG A 38 -8.27 6.64 7.70
C ARG A 38 -7.23 7.76 7.60
N ALA A 39 -7.67 9.01 7.65
CA ALA A 39 -6.77 10.16 7.63
C ALA A 39 -5.84 10.15 8.86
N THR A 40 -6.37 9.80 10.03
CA THR A 40 -5.60 9.69 11.27
C THR A 40 -4.59 8.54 11.21
N ALA A 41 -4.98 7.38 10.66
CA ALA A 41 -4.09 6.24 10.46
C ALA A 41 -2.91 6.62 9.56
N LEU A 42 -3.18 7.22 8.40
CA LEU A 42 -2.13 7.69 7.50
C LEU A 42 -1.23 8.75 8.16
N LEU A 43 -1.81 9.70 8.89
CA LEU A 43 -1.04 10.73 9.59
C LEU A 43 -0.10 10.13 10.64
N LYS A 44 -0.58 9.14 11.41
CA LYS A 44 0.26 8.43 12.40
C LYS A 44 1.44 7.74 11.70
N VAL A 45 1.19 6.98 10.62
CA VAL A 45 2.24 6.30 9.86
C VAL A 45 3.24 7.29 9.26
N LEU A 46 2.77 8.38 8.66
CA LEU A 46 3.64 9.43 8.12
C LEU A 46 4.52 10.09 9.20
N LYS A 47 3.96 10.37 10.38
CA LYS A 47 4.73 10.94 11.50
C LYS A 47 5.80 9.97 12.03
N ALA A 48 5.50 8.68 12.08
CA ALA A 48 6.46 7.65 12.47
C ALA A 48 7.56 7.52 11.40
N ALA A 49 7.19 7.40 10.13
CA ALA A 49 8.13 7.31 9.02
C ALA A 49 9.05 8.55 8.92
N ALA A 50 8.54 9.75 9.19
CA ALA A 50 9.35 10.99 9.18
C ALA A 50 10.41 11.06 10.30
N ARG A 51 10.32 10.18 11.30
CA ARG A 51 11.30 10.06 12.41
C ARG A 51 12.20 8.83 12.25
N THR A 52 12.01 8.06 11.21
CA THR A 52 12.69 6.79 10.96
C THR A 52 13.46 6.90 9.65
N GLU A 53 14.64 6.29 9.57
CA GLU A 53 15.33 6.14 8.30
C GLU A 53 14.62 5.09 7.44
N VAL A 54 13.83 5.56 6.48
CA VAL A 54 13.02 4.69 5.60
C VAL A 54 13.92 3.99 4.59
N ASP A 55 13.98 2.67 4.63
CA ASP A 55 14.78 1.89 3.68
C ASP A 55 14.19 1.97 2.27
N ALA A 56 12.89 1.71 2.14
CA ALA A 56 12.27 1.76 0.83
C ALA A 56 10.82 2.24 0.87
N PHE A 57 10.37 2.83 -0.25
CA PHE A 57 8.96 2.88 -0.59
C PHE A 57 8.61 1.66 -1.44
N TRP A 58 7.59 0.92 -1.05
CA TRP A 58 6.96 -0.04 -1.95
C TRP A 58 5.75 0.64 -2.58
N ILE A 59 5.78 0.78 -3.92
CA ILE A 59 4.83 1.62 -4.65
C ILE A 59 3.96 0.75 -5.56
N GLY A 60 2.66 0.71 -5.28
CA GLY A 60 1.64 0.15 -6.17
C GLY A 60 1.06 1.19 -7.12
N ARG A 61 0.02 0.83 -7.89
CA ARG A 61 -0.62 1.71 -8.84
C ARG A 61 -1.72 2.56 -8.19
N ASP A 62 -2.82 1.96 -7.76
CA ASP A 62 -4.01 2.60 -7.20
C ASP A 62 -4.49 1.87 -5.95
N LEU A 63 -5.35 2.49 -5.16
CA LEU A 63 -6.05 1.81 -4.08
C LEU A 63 -7.13 0.86 -4.64
N GLY A 64 -7.12 -0.40 -4.20
CA GLY A 64 -8.17 -1.35 -4.51
C GLY A 64 -9.40 -1.20 -3.60
N TYR A 65 -10.61 -1.53 -4.12
CA TYR A 65 -11.85 -1.37 -3.37
C TYR A 65 -11.95 -2.29 -2.15
N ARG A 66 -11.29 -3.46 -2.17
CA ARG A 66 -11.22 -4.40 -1.03
C ARG A 66 -10.09 -4.11 -0.05
N GLY A 67 -9.10 -3.30 -0.46
CA GLY A 67 -7.91 -2.99 0.31
C GLY A 67 -7.84 -1.52 0.72
N GLY A 68 -6.95 -0.77 0.07
CA GLY A 68 -6.62 0.60 0.45
C GLY A 68 -7.80 1.57 0.50
N ARG A 69 -8.86 1.37 -0.29
CA ARG A 69 -10.11 2.14 -0.16
C ARG A 69 -10.72 2.01 1.24
N ARG A 70 -10.67 0.80 1.83
CA ARG A 70 -11.26 0.51 3.15
C ARG A 70 -10.38 1.01 4.30
N THR A 71 -9.07 0.88 4.15
CA THR A 71 -8.10 1.16 5.21
C THR A 71 -7.49 2.57 5.16
N GLY A 72 -7.51 3.22 3.99
CA GLY A 72 -6.76 4.45 3.73
C GLY A 72 -5.24 4.24 3.64
N LEU A 73 -4.77 2.98 3.66
CA LEU A 73 -3.35 2.64 3.58
C LEU A 73 -3.06 1.81 2.33
N ALA A 74 -2.06 2.23 1.57
CA ALA A 74 -1.67 1.56 0.34
C ALA A 74 -1.28 0.10 0.59
N LEU A 75 -1.62 -0.79 -0.35
CA LEU A 75 -1.26 -2.22 -0.31
C LEU A 75 -1.69 -2.93 0.99
N THR A 76 -2.71 -2.41 1.67
CA THR A 76 -3.16 -2.88 2.99
C THR A 76 -4.69 -3.05 2.99
N ASP A 77 -5.14 -4.23 3.33
CA ASP A 77 -6.55 -4.58 3.54
C ASP A 77 -6.92 -4.63 5.03
N ASP A 78 -8.17 -4.96 5.34
CA ASP A 78 -8.65 -5.05 6.73
C ASP A 78 -7.87 -6.10 7.55
N VAL A 79 -7.40 -7.20 6.90
CA VAL A 79 -6.64 -8.28 7.57
C VAL A 79 -5.28 -7.78 8.04
N HIS A 80 -4.62 -6.95 7.23
CA HIS A 80 -3.25 -6.51 7.48
C HIS A 80 -3.15 -5.13 8.14
N LEU A 81 -4.28 -4.47 8.43
CA LEU A 81 -4.31 -3.12 9.02
C LEU A 81 -3.54 -3.03 10.34
N CYS A 82 -3.82 -3.96 11.27
CA CYS A 82 -3.13 -3.98 12.56
C CYS A 82 -1.64 -4.29 12.40
N THR A 83 -1.29 -5.25 11.55
CA THR A 83 0.11 -5.61 11.27
C THR A 83 0.86 -4.42 10.66
N HIS A 84 0.23 -3.67 9.75
CA HIS A 84 0.83 -2.44 9.20
C HIS A 84 1.12 -1.41 10.29
N ALA A 85 0.16 -1.15 11.17
CA ALA A 85 0.35 -0.21 12.28
C ALA A 85 1.47 -0.67 13.23
N THR A 86 1.50 -1.94 13.59
CA THR A 86 2.53 -2.52 14.48
C THR A 86 3.95 -2.38 13.90
N ARG A 87 4.14 -2.41 12.58
CA ARG A 87 5.46 -2.18 11.97
C ARG A 87 6.03 -0.77 12.25
N TRP A 88 5.15 0.16 12.62
CA TRP A 88 5.51 1.54 12.99
C TRP A 88 5.35 1.81 14.50
N ASP A 89 5.16 0.75 15.31
CA ASP A 89 4.86 0.87 16.74
C ASP A 89 3.61 1.73 17.02
N LEU A 90 2.56 1.49 16.22
CA LEU A 90 1.31 2.24 16.26
C LEU A 90 0.11 1.33 16.49
N HIS A 91 -0.95 1.94 17.03
CA HIS A 91 -2.30 1.38 17.02
C HIS A 91 -3.23 2.24 16.16
N VAL A 92 -4.01 1.59 15.30
CA VAL A 92 -5.03 2.22 14.43
C VAL A 92 -6.34 1.44 14.52
N GLU A 93 -7.43 2.16 14.34
CA GLU A 93 -8.77 1.59 14.34
C GLU A 93 -9.22 1.28 12.92
N ARG A 94 -10.00 0.21 12.78
CA ARG A 94 -10.62 -0.13 11.50
C ARG A 94 -11.76 0.85 11.21
N ALA A 95 -11.75 1.43 10.02
CA ALA A 95 -12.73 2.42 9.59
C ALA A 95 -14.04 1.80 9.04
N THR A 96 -14.09 0.45 8.91
CA THR A 96 -15.23 -0.24 8.29
C THR A 96 -15.96 -1.13 9.29
N ALA A 97 -17.29 -1.21 9.15
CA ALA A 97 -18.16 -2.14 9.85
C ALA A 97 -18.20 -3.53 9.15
N GLY A 98 -18.86 -4.48 9.80
CA GLY A 98 -19.09 -5.81 9.24
C GLY A 98 -17.85 -6.72 9.18
N PRO A 99 -17.87 -7.78 8.35
CA PRO A 99 -16.78 -8.73 8.26
C PRO A 99 -15.47 -8.11 7.78
N ILE A 100 -14.36 -8.68 8.25
CA ILE A 100 -13.01 -8.35 7.76
C ILE A 100 -12.89 -8.84 6.32
N VAL A 101 -12.40 -7.96 5.42
CA VAL A 101 -12.25 -8.26 4.01
C VAL A 101 -10.76 -8.38 3.66
N ALA A 102 -10.39 -9.50 3.06
CA ALA A 102 -9.05 -9.73 2.51
C ALA A 102 -8.97 -9.28 1.04
N GLU A 103 -7.80 -8.77 0.65
CA GLU A 103 -7.45 -8.49 -0.74
C GLU A 103 -6.30 -9.40 -1.19
N ARG A 104 -6.47 -10.03 -2.35
CA ARG A 104 -5.50 -11.01 -2.87
C ARG A 104 -4.09 -10.43 -3.06
N THR A 105 -4.00 -9.21 -3.60
CA THR A 105 -2.70 -8.55 -3.82
C THR A 105 -2.04 -8.20 -2.49
N ALA A 106 -2.79 -7.65 -1.54
CA ALA A 106 -2.29 -7.35 -0.20
C ALA A 106 -1.76 -8.61 0.48
N ALA A 107 -2.50 -9.72 0.45
CA ALA A 107 -2.07 -10.98 1.06
C ALA A 107 -0.69 -11.45 0.55
N VAL A 108 -0.46 -11.39 -0.77
CA VAL A 108 0.84 -11.76 -1.35
C VAL A 108 1.95 -10.79 -0.94
N ILE A 109 1.66 -9.49 -0.94
CA ILE A 109 2.64 -8.46 -0.53
C ILE A 109 3.02 -8.65 0.94
N TRP A 110 2.05 -8.88 1.81
CA TRP A 110 2.27 -9.06 3.24
C TRP A 110 2.98 -10.37 3.60
N THR A 111 2.86 -11.42 2.78
CA THR A 111 3.69 -12.64 2.92
C THR A 111 5.18 -12.30 2.88
N MET A 112 5.60 -11.38 2.03
CA MET A 112 7.00 -10.96 1.95
C MET A 112 7.33 -9.87 2.95
N LEU A 113 6.46 -8.87 3.09
CA LEU A 113 6.69 -7.72 3.95
C LEU A 113 6.86 -8.13 5.43
N SER A 114 6.18 -9.18 5.88
CA SER A 114 6.34 -9.72 7.23
C SER A 114 7.74 -10.29 7.51
N GLN A 115 8.48 -10.67 6.48
CA GLN A 115 9.84 -11.20 6.56
C GLN A 115 10.91 -10.11 6.40
N VAL A 116 10.55 -8.93 5.91
CA VAL A 116 11.47 -7.80 5.71
C VAL A 116 11.55 -6.98 6.99
N PRO A 117 12.68 -6.99 7.72
CA PRO A 117 12.82 -6.24 8.98
C PRO A 117 12.99 -4.73 8.79
N ALA A 118 13.40 -4.30 7.59
CA ALA A 118 13.65 -2.91 7.28
C ALA A 118 12.37 -2.05 7.34
N PRO A 119 12.47 -0.75 7.68
CA PRO A 119 11.34 0.20 7.62
C PRO A 119 10.90 0.43 6.18
N ILE A 120 9.75 -0.12 5.80
CA ILE A 120 9.15 0.01 4.47
C ILE A 120 7.91 0.88 4.54
N PHE A 121 7.90 1.98 3.78
CA PHE A 121 6.71 2.81 3.61
C PHE A 121 5.91 2.35 2.38
N LEU A 122 4.63 2.09 2.56
CA LEU A 122 3.74 1.63 1.48
C LEU A 122 3.02 2.82 0.86
N TRP A 123 3.04 2.91 -0.48
CA TRP A 123 2.35 3.96 -1.21
C TRP A 123 1.81 3.48 -2.55
N ASN A 124 0.97 4.31 -3.19
CA ASN A 124 0.53 4.11 -4.57
C ASN A 124 0.83 5.35 -5.42
N VAL A 125 1.01 5.16 -6.72
CA VAL A 125 1.12 6.26 -7.68
C VAL A 125 -0.07 7.20 -7.53
N PHE A 126 -1.29 6.65 -7.54
CA PHE A 126 -2.50 7.39 -7.28
C PHE A 126 -3.10 6.96 -5.93
N PRO A 127 -3.06 7.83 -4.89
CA PRO A 127 -3.40 7.44 -3.52
C PRO A 127 -4.90 7.42 -3.22
N PHE A 128 -5.72 7.23 -4.23
CA PHE A 128 -7.18 7.16 -4.16
C PHE A 128 -7.69 5.92 -4.89
N HIS A 129 -8.99 5.66 -4.81
CA HIS A 129 -9.62 4.51 -5.45
C HIS A 129 -10.44 4.94 -6.67
N PRO A 130 -9.93 4.80 -7.90
CA PRO A 130 -10.67 5.02 -9.13
C PRO A 130 -11.60 3.84 -9.41
N HIS A 131 -12.85 4.12 -9.78
CA HIS A 131 -13.87 3.11 -10.05
C HIS A 131 -14.67 3.45 -11.31
N GLU A 132 -15.42 2.49 -11.85
CA GLU A 132 -16.31 2.73 -12.97
C GLU A 132 -17.47 3.64 -12.56
N THR A 133 -18.04 4.34 -13.54
CA THR A 133 -19.08 5.38 -13.31
C THR A 133 -20.28 4.85 -12.52
N ASP A 134 -20.75 3.65 -12.87
CA ASP A 134 -21.99 3.10 -12.35
C ASP A 134 -21.79 2.10 -11.22
N ASP A 135 -20.53 1.78 -10.87
CA ASP A 135 -20.22 0.82 -9.81
C ASP A 135 -19.00 1.26 -8.98
N PRO A 136 -19.23 1.80 -7.78
CA PRO A 136 -18.17 2.25 -6.89
C PRO A 136 -17.35 1.10 -6.25
N PHE A 137 -17.71 -0.17 -6.50
CA PHE A 137 -17.02 -1.34 -5.98
C PHE A 137 -16.19 -2.08 -7.05
N THR A 138 -15.91 -1.42 -8.16
CA THR A 138 -14.99 -1.88 -9.20
C THR A 138 -13.62 -1.22 -9.06
N ASN A 139 -12.63 -1.73 -9.79
CA ASN A 139 -11.33 -1.10 -9.93
C ASN A 139 -11.12 -0.76 -11.40
N ARG A 140 -10.89 0.50 -11.73
CA ARG A 140 -10.32 0.93 -12.99
C ARG A 140 -8.87 1.42 -12.82
N ALA A 141 -8.13 1.56 -13.89
CA ALA A 141 -6.87 2.28 -13.86
C ALA A 141 -7.14 3.79 -13.72
N HIS A 142 -6.23 4.51 -13.04
CA HIS A 142 -6.29 5.97 -13.02
C HIS A 142 -6.12 6.56 -14.43
N THR A 143 -6.73 7.69 -14.68
CA THR A 143 -6.55 8.50 -15.88
C THR A 143 -5.19 9.23 -15.84
N ARG A 144 -4.78 9.82 -16.97
CA ARG A 144 -3.55 10.63 -17.02
C ARG A 144 -3.61 11.85 -16.09
N ARG A 145 -4.77 12.49 -15.94
CA ARG A 145 -4.98 13.61 -15.02
C ARG A 145 -4.81 13.18 -13.56
N GLU A 146 -5.41 12.05 -13.20
CA GLU A 146 -5.29 11.45 -11.86
C GLU A 146 -3.85 11.04 -11.58
N GLN A 147 -3.17 10.44 -12.56
CA GLN A 147 -1.75 10.10 -12.47
C GLN A 147 -0.88 11.35 -12.18
N THR A 148 -1.08 12.44 -12.92
CA THR A 148 -0.32 13.68 -12.71
C THR A 148 -0.48 14.21 -11.29
N ALA A 149 -1.70 14.22 -10.77
CA ALA A 149 -1.94 14.61 -9.37
C ALA A 149 -1.27 13.64 -8.38
N GLY A 150 -1.31 12.34 -8.64
CA GLY A 150 -0.65 11.33 -7.83
C GLY A 150 0.87 11.48 -7.82
N GLU A 151 1.46 11.84 -8.95
CA GLU A 151 2.90 12.11 -9.10
C GLU A 151 3.38 13.25 -8.19
N GLU A 152 2.57 14.30 -8.03
CA GLU A 152 2.87 15.42 -7.12
C GLU A 152 2.89 14.95 -5.66
N PHE A 153 1.94 14.11 -5.24
CA PHE A 153 1.94 13.50 -3.90
C PHE A 153 3.14 12.59 -3.68
N LEU A 154 3.50 11.76 -4.65
CA LEU A 154 4.67 10.89 -4.54
C LEU A 154 5.97 11.71 -4.43
N ALA A 155 6.14 12.74 -5.25
CA ALA A 155 7.30 13.62 -5.19
C ALA A 155 7.43 14.32 -3.83
N GLU A 156 6.31 14.73 -3.23
CA GLU A 156 6.31 15.34 -1.90
C GLU A 156 6.70 14.35 -0.81
N LEU A 157 6.22 13.10 -0.89
CA LEU A 157 6.59 12.04 0.04
C LEU A 157 8.07 11.69 -0.05
N ILE A 158 8.63 11.58 -1.26
CA ILE A 158 10.07 11.32 -1.45
C ILE A 158 10.89 12.43 -0.81
N ARG A 159 10.49 13.71 -0.99
CA ARG A 159 11.17 14.83 -0.35
C ARG A 159 11.05 14.82 1.18
N MET A 160 9.90 14.44 1.70
CA MET A 160 9.60 14.42 3.14
C MET A 160 10.31 13.28 3.86
N LEU A 161 10.24 12.07 3.32
CA LEU A 161 10.69 10.85 4.00
C LEU A 161 12.06 10.37 3.55
N ARG A 162 12.58 10.86 2.42
CA ARG A 162 13.92 10.58 1.88
C ARG A 162 14.30 9.09 1.90
N PRO A 163 13.52 8.21 1.25
CA PRO A 163 13.82 6.79 1.25
C PRO A 163 15.16 6.50 0.58
N ARG A 164 15.84 5.44 0.98
CA ARG A 164 17.09 5.00 0.32
C ARG A 164 16.82 4.47 -1.10
N ARG A 165 15.66 3.85 -1.33
CA ARG A 165 15.27 3.29 -2.64
C ARG A 165 13.75 3.27 -2.84
N LEU A 166 13.33 3.13 -4.09
CA LEU A 166 11.93 2.96 -4.50
C LEU A 166 11.76 1.56 -5.10
N VAL A 167 10.90 0.74 -4.53
CA VAL A 167 10.53 -0.58 -5.05
C VAL A 167 9.18 -0.44 -5.73
N ALA A 168 9.19 -0.35 -7.05
CA ALA A 168 8.00 -0.17 -7.87
C ALA A 168 7.40 -1.52 -8.25
N ILE A 169 6.16 -1.76 -7.83
CA ILE A 169 5.43 -3.02 -8.01
C ILE A 169 4.58 -2.93 -9.28
N GLY A 170 5.09 -3.49 -10.36
CA GLY A 170 4.49 -3.45 -11.70
C GLY A 170 4.97 -2.29 -12.58
N ASN A 171 4.62 -2.36 -13.86
CA ASN A 171 5.13 -1.45 -14.89
C ASN A 171 4.71 0.02 -14.67
N ASP A 172 3.44 0.24 -14.34
CA ASP A 172 2.89 1.59 -14.16
C ASP A 172 3.60 2.33 -13.03
N ALA A 173 3.77 1.67 -11.88
CA ALA A 173 4.51 2.21 -10.74
C ALA A 173 5.99 2.46 -11.10
N ALA A 174 6.62 1.56 -11.87
CA ALA A 174 8.02 1.71 -12.26
C ALA A 174 8.24 2.89 -13.23
N GLN A 175 7.31 3.13 -14.14
CA GLN A 175 7.38 4.26 -15.05
C GLN A 175 7.35 5.59 -14.30
N VAL A 176 6.44 5.72 -13.34
CA VAL A 176 6.30 6.92 -12.53
C VAL A 176 7.49 7.09 -11.58
N ALA A 177 7.86 6.02 -10.86
CA ALA A 177 8.98 6.08 -9.91
C ALA A 177 10.27 6.58 -10.56
N ARG A 178 10.62 6.11 -11.77
CA ARG A 178 11.82 6.55 -12.51
C ARG A 178 11.80 8.04 -12.84
N ARG A 179 10.63 8.64 -13.10
CA ARG A 179 10.52 10.08 -13.41
C ARG A 179 10.72 10.96 -12.17
N PHE A 180 10.29 10.49 -11.02
CA PHE A 180 10.25 11.27 -9.78
C PHE A 180 11.26 10.85 -8.72
N ALA A 181 12.12 9.88 -9.02
CA ALA A 181 13.10 9.35 -8.08
C ALA A 181 14.09 10.42 -7.54
N GLY A 182 14.37 11.48 -8.31
CA GLY A 182 15.28 12.55 -7.87
C GLY A 182 16.68 12.05 -7.51
N GLY A 183 17.18 10.99 -8.18
CA GLY A 183 18.45 10.34 -7.88
C GLY A 183 18.38 9.15 -6.91
N VAL A 184 17.20 8.86 -6.35
CA VAL A 184 16.96 7.66 -5.53
C VAL A 184 16.92 6.42 -6.44
N GLU A 185 17.53 5.32 -6.02
CA GLU A 185 17.51 4.05 -6.75
C GLU A 185 16.08 3.55 -6.96
N VAL A 186 15.74 3.11 -8.19
CA VAL A 186 14.44 2.54 -8.53
C VAL A 186 14.59 1.08 -8.92
N ILE A 187 13.98 0.21 -8.13
CA ILE A 187 13.94 -1.24 -8.35
C ILE A 187 12.54 -1.60 -8.84
N HIS A 188 12.46 -2.23 -10.02
CA HIS A 188 11.21 -2.69 -10.58
C HIS A 188 11.01 -4.18 -10.23
N VAL A 189 9.88 -4.49 -9.59
CA VAL A 189 9.45 -5.86 -9.33
C VAL A 189 8.14 -6.18 -10.04
N ARG A 190 7.94 -7.44 -10.40
CA ARG A 190 6.72 -7.91 -11.07
C ARG A 190 5.51 -7.72 -10.15
N HIS A 191 4.38 -7.22 -10.68
CA HIS A 191 3.13 -7.17 -9.90
C HIS A 191 2.63 -8.61 -9.63
N PRO A 192 2.15 -8.94 -8.42
CA PRO A 192 1.76 -10.30 -8.08
C PRO A 192 0.50 -10.82 -8.79
N SER A 193 -0.33 -9.95 -9.39
CA SER A 193 -1.49 -10.36 -10.16
C SER A 193 -1.11 -10.99 -11.51
N TYR A 194 -2.08 -11.61 -12.15
CA TYR A 194 -1.96 -12.16 -13.51
C TYR A 194 -0.74 -13.09 -13.69
N GLY A 195 -0.58 -14.04 -12.77
CA GLY A 195 0.51 -15.03 -12.81
C GLY A 195 1.87 -14.53 -12.33
N GLY A 196 1.97 -13.25 -11.93
CA GLY A 196 3.23 -12.64 -11.49
C GLY A 196 3.66 -12.97 -10.07
N GLN A 197 2.88 -13.70 -9.29
CA GLN A 197 3.15 -13.94 -7.87
C GLN A 197 4.52 -14.59 -7.61
N ARG A 198 4.87 -15.65 -8.35
CA ARG A 198 6.15 -16.34 -8.18
C ARG A 198 7.35 -15.44 -8.47
N ASP A 199 7.23 -14.58 -9.48
CA ASP A 199 8.29 -13.65 -9.85
C ASP A 199 8.44 -12.55 -8.80
N PHE A 200 7.32 -12.00 -8.32
CA PHE A 200 7.30 -11.04 -7.22
C PHE A 200 8.01 -11.60 -5.98
N LEU A 201 7.62 -12.78 -5.51
CA LEU A 201 8.21 -13.41 -4.32
C LEU A 201 9.73 -13.57 -4.49
N ARG A 202 10.19 -14.18 -5.59
CA ARG A 202 11.62 -14.37 -5.87
C ARG A 202 12.40 -13.06 -5.97
N GLN A 203 11.81 -12.01 -6.53
CA GLN A 203 12.46 -10.71 -6.66
C GLN A 203 12.62 -10.03 -5.29
N ILE A 204 11.61 -10.11 -4.43
CA ILE A 204 11.69 -9.57 -3.06
C ILE A 204 12.67 -10.40 -2.20
N GLU A 205 12.62 -11.73 -2.29
CA GLU A 205 13.59 -12.61 -1.61
C GLU A 205 15.05 -12.22 -1.92
N ARG A 206 15.36 -12.02 -3.20
CA ARG A 206 16.69 -11.58 -3.65
C ARG A 206 17.04 -10.17 -3.18
N LEU A 207 16.08 -9.24 -3.24
CA LEU A 207 16.30 -7.84 -2.88
C LEU A 207 16.65 -7.65 -1.40
N TYR A 208 16.08 -8.49 -0.53
CA TYR A 208 16.26 -8.41 0.92
C TYR A 208 17.06 -9.59 1.50
N ASP A 209 17.65 -10.42 0.65
CA ASP A 209 18.41 -11.62 1.05
C ASP A 209 17.62 -12.51 2.02
N LEU A 210 16.33 -12.68 1.75
CA LEU A 210 15.45 -13.51 2.56
C LEU A 210 15.75 -14.99 2.24
N ARG A 211 16.06 -15.77 3.27
CA ARG A 211 16.24 -17.23 3.09
C ARG A 211 14.88 -17.84 2.81
N PRO A 212 14.74 -18.71 1.77
CA PRO A 212 13.52 -19.49 1.62
C PRO A 212 13.30 -20.29 2.90
N GLU A 213 12.09 -20.27 3.46
CA GLU A 213 11.73 -21.15 4.57
C GLU A 213 12.06 -22.58 4.12
N ALA A 214 12.97 -23.25 4.87
CA ALA A 214 13.28 -24.65 4.65
C ALA A 214 11.97 -25.42 4.79
N GLY A 215 11.48 -25.96 3.67
CA GLY A 215 10.18 -26.63 3.58
C GLY A 215 10.03 -27.61 4.73
N SER A 216 9.01 -27.44 5.55
CA SER A 216 8.55 -28.40 6.53
C SER A 216 8.16 -29.69 5.80
N THR A 217 9.14 -30.53 5.52
CA THR A 217 8.93 -31.94 5.17
C THR A 217 8.28 -32.60 6.38
N ARG A 218 6.94 -32.60 6.43
CA ARG A 218 6.21 -33.56 7.28
C ARG A 218 6.65 -34.96 6.83
N THR A 219 7.60 -35.52 7.55
CA THR A 219 7.91 -36.95 7.51
C THR A 219 6.66 -37.64 8.02
N VAL A 220 5.85 -38.17 7.11
CA VAL A 220 4.81 -39.15 7.45
C VAL A 220 5.56 -40.41 7.86
N GLY A 221 5.73 -40.58 9.18
CA GLY A 221 6.20 -41.80 9.75
C GLY A 221 5.24 -42.93 9.38
N ARG A 222 5.67 -43.83 8.48
CA ARG A 222 5.06 -45.14 8.27
C ARG A 222 5.30 -45.93 9.54
N ALA A 223 4.30 -46.04 10.39
CA ALA A 223 4.25 -47.10 11.40
C ALA A 223 3.92 -48.38 10.64
N GLY A 224 4.95 -49.21 10.48
CA GLY A 224 4.78 -50.63 10.14
C GLY A 224 4.57 -51.42 11.43
N GLY A 225 3.74 -52.41 11.38
CA GLY A 225 3.44 -53.37 12.42
C GLY A 225 2.13 -54.06 12.11
#